data_aec816c6172c6a41ec56cef5b62747a6
#
_entry.id   aec816c6172c6a41ec56cef5b62747a6
#
_cell.length_a   1.000
_cell.length_b   1.000
_cell.length_c   1.000
_cell.angle_alpha   90.00
_cell.angle_beta   90.00
_cell.angle_gamma   90.00
#
_symmetry.space_group_name_H-M   'P 1'
#
loop_
_entity.id
_entity.type
_entity.pdbx_description
1 polymer ?
#
loop_
_entity_poly.entity_id
_entity_poly.type
_entity_poly.pdbx_seq_one_letter_code
_entity_poly.pdbx_strand_id
1 'polypeptide(L)'
;MDYGYSRCSTNETKQDINRQVRELKAAGAVEIFMEYEHGDAKVKSQQAQMFAQAQAGDTIIVLEVSRLARSTQRLCEIIERVREKRLRLVIVGSITLDCREGKADPMSEAF
;
A
#
# COMPACT_ATOMS: atom_id res chain seq x y z
N MET A 1 -12.47 3.58 4.48
CA MET A 1 -11.90 4.03 3.18
C MET A 1 -10.88 3.00 2.70
N ASP A 2 -10.94 2.65 1.44
CA ASP A 2 -10.01 1.71 0.83
C ASP A 2 -9.09 2.49 -0.13
N TYR A 3 -7.80 2.51 0.21
CA TYR A 3 -6.78 3.21 -0.58
C TYR A 3 -6.00 2.22 -1.43
N GLY A 4 -5.75 2.59 -2.67
CA GLY A 4 -4.84 1.85 -3.53
C GLY A 4 -3.50 2.55 -3.61
N TYR A 5 -2.43 1.78 -3.66
CA TYR A 5 -1.09 2.33 -3.79
C TYR A 5 -0.28 1.53 -4.81
N SER A 6 0.48 2.22 -5.62
CA SER A 6 1.44 1.59 -6.52
C SER A 6 2.63 2.52 -6.74
N ARG A 7 3.81 1.90 -6.81
CA ARG A 7 5.06 2.59 -7.12
C ARG A 7 5.42 2.26 -8.56
N CYS A 8 5.59 3.28 -9.39
CA CYS A 8 5.84 3.14 -10.81
C CYS A 8 7.24 3.60 -11.18
N SER A 9 7.93 2.83 -12.02
CA SER A 9 9.24 3.21 -12.52
C SER A 9 9.10 4.20 -13.68
N THR A 10 10.19 4.90 -14.00
CA THR A 10 10.24 5.81 -15.15
C THR A 10 10.09 5.10 -16.48
N ASN A 11 10.33 3.78 -16.50
CA ASN A 11 10.27 2.98 -17.72
C ASN A 11 8.88 2.41 -18.00
N GLU A 12 7.95 2.58 -17.09
CA GLU A 12 6.59 2.08 -17.29
C GLU A 12 5.81 2.98 -18.24
N THR A 13 5.07 2.34 -19.15
CA THR A 13 4.26 3.06 -20.11
C THR A 13 2.99 3.60 -19.44
N LYS A 14 2.39 4.59 -20.09
CA LYS A 14 1.09 5.11 -19.62
C LYS A 14 0.03 4.01 -19.60
N GLN A 15 0.09 3.07 -20.55
CA GLN A 15 -0.82 1.95 -20.61
C GLN A 15 -0.66 1.03 -19.40
N ASP A 16 0.58 0.75 -18.99
CA ASP A 16 0.86 -0.07 -17.81
C ASP A 16 0.35 0.60 -16.53
N ILE A 17 0.56 1.91 -16.43
CA ILE A 17 0.08 2.68 -15.28
C ILE A 17 -1.45 2.64 -15.22
N ASN A 18 -2.12 2.83 -16.34
CA ASN A 18 -3.58 2.77 -16.38
C ASN A 18 -4.11 1.38 -16.04
N ARG A 19 -3.39 0.33 -16.45
CA ARG A 19 -3.74 -1.05 -16.08
C ARG A 19 -3.69 -1.24 -14.57
N GLN A 20 -2.64 -0.74 -13.93
CA GLN A 20 -2.51 -0.84 -12.48
C GLN A 20 -3.64 -0.11 -11.76
N VAL A 21 -4.02 1.07 -12.24
CA VAL A 21 -5.14 1.81 -11.67
C VAL A 21 -6.43 1.00 -11.79
N ARG A 22 -6.70 0.41 -12.95
CA ARG A 22 -7.89 -0.42 -13.14
C ARG A 22 -7.90 -1.63 -12.20
N GLU A 23 -6.76 -2.29 -12.05
CA GLU A 23 -6.66 -3.47 -11.18
C GLU A 23 -6.86 -3.09 -9.71
N LEU A 24 -6.32 -1.96 -9.27
CA LEU A 24 -6.52 -1.48 -7.92
C LEU A 24 -8.00 -1.17 -7.65
N LYS A 25 -8.67 -0.52 -8.60
CA LYS A 25 -10.09 -0.24 -8.47
C LYS A 25 -10.92 -1.53 -8.45
N ALA A 26 -10.55 -2.50 -9.28
CA ALA A 26 -11.23 -3.80 -9.30
C ALA A 26 -11.06 -4.53 -7.96
N ALA A 27 -9.96 -4.29 -7.26
CA ALA A 27 -9.71 -4.88 -5.94
C ALA A 27 -10.42 -4.13 -4.81
N GLY A 28 -11.08 -3.01 -5.11
CA GLY A 28 -11.87 -2.26 -4.14
C GLY A 28 -11.33 -0.89 -3.76
N ALA A 29 -10.22 -0.44 -4.36
CA ALA A 29 -9.65 0.85 -4.03
C ALA A 29 -10.57 1.99 -4.48
N VAL A 30 -10.81 2.92 -3.58
CA VAL A 30 -11.65 4.10 -3.85
C VAL A 30 -10.77 5.31 -4.19
N GLU A 31 -9.68 5.49 -3.44
CA GLU A 31 -8.72 6.56 -3.67
C GLU A 31 -7.35 5.93 -3.95
N ILE A 32 -6.67 6.41 -4.99
CA ILE A 32 -5.43 5.79 -5.45
C ILE A 32 -4.28 6.77 -5.37
N PHE A 33 -3.17 6.32 -4.79
CA PHE A 33 -1.91 7.06 -4.70
C PHE A 33 -0.88 6.39 -5.59
N MET A 34 -0.42 7.11 -6.62
CA MET A 34 0.60 6.61 -7.56
C MET A 34 1.92 7.32 -7.27
N GLU A 35 2.92 6.54 -6.91
CA GLU A 35 4.26 7.03 -6.62
C GLU A 35 5.16 6.89 -7.84
N TYR A 36 5.80 7.98 -8.26
CA TYR A 36 6.73 7.95 -9.40
C TYR A 36 8.17 8.05 -8.89
N GLU A 37 9.03 7.13 -9.32
CA GLU A 37 10.39 6.99 -8.78
C GLU A 37 11.31 8.18 -9.04
N HIS A 38 11.04 8.97 -10.07
CA HIS A 38 11.87 10.09 -10.45
C HIS A 38 11.42 11.43 -9.84
N GLY A 39 10.66 11.38 -8.78
CA GLY A 39 10.17 12.60 -8.15
C GLY A 39 11.28 13.42 -7.50
N ASP A 40 11.05 14.73 -7.41
CA ASP A 40 11.92 15.64 -6.68
C ASP A 40 11.93 15.23 -5.20
N ALA A 41 13.12 15.16 -4.60
CA ALA A 41 13.26 14.83 -3.18
C ALA A 41 12.53 15.82 -2.27
N LYS A 42 12.24 17.01 -2.75
CA LYS A 42 11.49 18.03 -2.00
C LYS A 42 9.99 17.77 -2.02
N VAL A 43 9.51 16.92 -2.94
CA VAL A 43 8.09 16.58 -3.03
C VAL A 43 7.80 15.47 -2.02
N LYS A 44 6.78 15.69 -1.21
CA LYS A 44 6.36 14.70 -0.24
C LYS A 44 5.91 13.42 -0.95
N SER A 45 6.40 12.28 -0.46
CA SER A 45 6.06 10.98 -1.03
C SER A 45 4.54 10.72 -1.00
N GLN A 46 4.02 10.11 -2.05
CA GLN A 46 2.61 9.71 -2.09
C GLN A 46 2.29 8.69 -1.01
N GLN A 47 3.23 7.79 -0.74
CA GLN A 47 3.09 6.82 0.33
C GLN A 47 2.95 7.52 1.69
N ALA A 48 3.79 8.51 1.95
CA ALA A 48 3.71 9.27 3.20
C ALA A 48 2.38 10.01 3.32
N GLN A 49 1.89 10.59 2.24
CA GLN A 49 0.60 11.26 2.23
C GLN A 49 -0.54 10.28 2.51
N MET A 50 -0.51 9.11 1.89
CA MET A 50 -1.51 8.07 2.10
C MET A 50 -1.56 7.65 3.57
N PHE A 51 -0.40 7.37 4.18
CA PHE A 51 -0.36 6.97 5.58
C PHE A 51 -0.78 8.09 6.53
N ALA A 52 -0.49 9.34 6.17
CA ALA A 52 -0.93 10.48 6.98
C ALA A 52 -2.46 10.63 6.94
N GLN A 53 -3.07 10.32 5.81
CA GLN A 53 -4.52 10.43 5.61
C GLN A 53 -5.28 9.24 6.17
N ALA A 54 -4.70 8.04 6.13
CA ALA A 54 -5.36 6.83 6.56
C ALA A 54 -5.64 6.84 8.06
N GLN A 55 -6.82 6.36 8.41
CA GLN A 55 -7.27 6.27 9.80
C GLN A 55 -7.49 4.82 10.21
N ALA A 56 -7.52 4.56 11.51
CA ALA A 56 -7.74 3.21 12.03
C ALA A 56 -9.01 2.61 11.40
N GLY A 57 -8.88 1.38 10.92
CA GLY A 57 -9.96 0.68 10.23
C GLY A 57 -9.91 0.76 8.72
N ASP A 58 -9.10 1.66 8.18
CA ASP A 58 -8.95 1.79 6.72
C ASP A 58 -8.12 0.65 6.13
N THR A 59 -8.23 0.49 4.82
CA THR A 59 -7.54 -0.56 4.08
C THR A 59 -6.59 0.04 3.05
N ILE A 60 -5.41 -0.57 2.91
CA ILE A 60 -4.46 -0.23 1.87
C ILE A 60 -4.32 -1.44 0.96
N ILE A 61 -4.49 -1.23 -0.35
CA ILE A 61 -4.46 -2.27 -1.36
C ILE A 61 -3.27 -2.04 -2.29
N VAL A 62 -2.44 -3.06 -2.46
CA VAL A 62 -1.33 -3.03 -3.43
C VAL A 62 -1.40 -4.27 -4.29
N LEU A 63 -0.93 -4.18 -5.53
CA LEU A 63 -1.00 -5.31 -6.46
C LEU A 63 0.06 -6.36 -6.17
N GLU A 64 1.24 -5.94 -5.71
CA GLU A 64 2.33 -6.86 -5.38
C GLU A 64 3.31 -6.16 -4.45
N VAL A 65 4.13 -6.96 -3.76
CA VAL A 65 5.08 -6.43 -2.76
C VAL A 65 6.05 -5.42 -3.38
N SER A 66 6.51 -5.68 -4.61
CA SER A 66 7.46 -4.79 -5.30
C SER A 66 6.88 -3.40 -5.57
N ARG A 67 5.55 -3.28 -5.62
CA ARG A 67 4.88 -1.99 -5.80
C ARG A 67 4.73 -1.24 -4.49
N LEU A 68 5.03 -1.88 -3.37
CA LEU A 68 4.92 -1.28 -2.04
C LEU A 68 6.27 -0.87 -1.48
N ALA A 69 7.28 -1.73 -1.60
CA ALA A 69 8.59 -1.50 -1.02
C ALA A 69 9.70 -2.08 -1.90
N ARG A 70 10.87 -1.41 -1.86
CA ARG A 70 12.05 -1.83 -2.63
C ARG A 70 12.93 -2.82 -1.88
N SER A 71 12.79 -2.89 -0.57
CA SER A 71 13.65 -3.72 0.25
C SER A 71 12.85 -4.35 1.37
N THR A 72 13.41 -5.41 1.95
CA THR A 72 12.82 -6.07 3.11
C THR A 72 12.73 -5.12 4.29
N GLN A 73 13.75 -4.29 4.50
CA GLN A 73 13.76 -3.31 5.59
C GLN A 73 12.59 -2.34 5.43
N ARG A 74 12.40 -1.80 4.24
CA ARG A 74 11.30 -0.85 4.00
C ARG A 74 9.95 -1.53 4.18
N LEU A 75 9.83 -2.78 3.72
CA LEU A 75 8.60 -3.56 3.89
C LEU A 75 8.27 -3.73 5.37
N CYS A 76 9.26 -4.06 6.19
CA CYS A 76 9.05 -4.21 7.63
C CYS A 76 8.60 -2.90 8.28
N GLU A 77 9.17 -1.77 7.87
CA GLU A 77 8.75 -0.44 8.34
C GLU A 77 7.29 -0.16 8.00
N ILE A 78 6.88 -0.52 6.78
CA ILE A 78 5.51 -0.32 6.33
C ILE A 78 4.55 -1.20 7.13
N ILE A 79 4.90 -2.46 7.34
CA ILE A 79 4.09 -3.39 8.13
C ILE A 79 3.91 -2.87 9.56
N GLU A 80 4.99 -2.36 10.16
CA GLU A 80 4.93 -1.77 11.48
C GLU A 80 3.96 -0.58 11.53
N ARG A 81 4.00 0.25 10.50
CA ARG A 81 3.09 1.39 10.40
C ARG A 81 1.62 0.94 10.25
N VAL A 82 1.39 -0.12 9.47
CA VAL A 82 0.05 -0.70 9.32
C VAL A 82 -0.48 -1.18 10.67
N ARG A 83 0.37 -1.84 11.46
CA ARG A 83 0.01 -2.31 12.79
C ARG A 83 -0.28 -1.17 13.75
N GLU A 84 0.60 -0.17 13.79
CA GLU A 84 0.46 0.98 14.68
C GLU A 84 -0.81 1.77 14.41
N LYS A 85 -1.15 1.93 13.13
CA LYS A 85 -2.33 2.69 12.73
C LYS A 85 -3.59 1.84 12.66
N ARG A 86 -3.47 0.54 12.92
CA ARG A 86 -4.60 -0.41 12.92
C ARG A 86 -5.31 -0.44 11.57
N LEU A 87 -4.52 -0.63 10.53
CA LEU A 87 -4.99 -0.73 9.15
C LEU A 87 -5.08 -2.18 8.71
N ARG A 88 -5.70 -2.39 7.56
CA ARG A 88 -5.64 -3.66 6.84
C ARG A 88 -4.81 -3.46 5.58
N LEU A 89 -3.83 -4.33 5.35
CA LEU A 89 -3.02 -4.31 4.14
C LEU A 89 -3.36 -5.52 3.28
N VAL A 90 -3.80 -5.27 2.06
CA VAL A 90 -4.15 -6.32 1.09
C VAL A 90 -3.12 -6.31 -0.03
N ILE A 91 -2.43 -7.44 -0.20
CA ILE A 91 -1.56 -7.66 -1.36
C ILE A 91 -2.31 -8.62 -2.27
N VAL A 92 -2.81 -8.08 -3.39
CA VAL A 92 -3.71 -8.81 -4.28
C VAL A 92 -3.07 -10.13 -4.76
N GLY A 93 -3.83 -11.21 -4.63
CA GLY A 93 -3.34 -12.53 -5.04
C GLY A 93 -2.30 -13.16 -4.12
N SER A 94 -2.03 -12.54 -2.99
CA SER A 94 -1.04 -13.02 -2.03
C SER A 94 -1.62 -13.07 -0.63
N ILE A 95 -1.27 -12.11 0.24
CA ILE A 95 -1.71 -12.14 1.63
C ILE A 95 -2.48 -10.87 2.01
N THR A 96 -3.26 -11.00 3.08
CA THR A 96 -3.92 -9.87 3.73
C THR A 96 -3.46 -9.84 5.18
N LEU A 97 -2.93 -8.68 5.60
CA LEU A 97 -2.57 -8.43 7.00
C LEU A 97 -3.64 -7.53 7.60
N ASP A 98 -4.48 -8.10 8.46
CA ASP A 98 -5.58 -7.36 9.06
C ASP A 98 -5.23 -6.99 10.51
N CYS A 99 -4.81 -5.74 10.69
CA CYS A 99 -4.41 -5.22 12.00
C CYS A 99 -5.47 -4.27 12.59
N ARG A 100 -6.66 -4.29 12.02
CA ARG A 100 -7.76 -3.45 12.50
C ARG A 100 -8.16 -3.83 13.92
N GLU A 101 -8.73 -2.87 14.63
CA GLU A 101 -9.17 -3.09 15.98
C GLU A 101 -10.21 -4.22 16.04
N GLY A 102 -10.09 -5.10 17.05
CA GLY A 102 -10.96 -6.25 17.20
C GLY A 102 -10.52 -7.48 16.42
N LYS A 103 -9.43 -7.38 15.66
CA LYS A 103 -8.86 -8.51 14.91
C LYS A 103 -7.60 -9.02 15.61
N ALA A 104 -7.38 -10.33 15.55
CA ALA A 104 -6.14 -10.92 16.05
C ALA A 104 -4.98 -10.43 15.17
N ASP A 105 -3.82 -10.20 15.81
CA ASP A 105 -2.63 -9.80 15.08
C ASP A 105 -2.11 -11.00 14.28
N PRO A 106 -2.13 -10.93 12.93
CA PRO A 106 -1.66 -12.05 12.11
C PRO A 106 -0.22 -12.44 12.37
N MET A 107 0.61 -11.48 12.75
CA MET A 107 2.02 -11.74 13.03
C MET A 107 2.19 -12.52 14.33
N SER A 108 1.37 -12.26 15.32
CA SER A 108 1.38 -13.00 16.58
C SER A 108 0.90 -14.43 16.39
N GLU A 109 -0.10 -14.64 15.55
CA GLU A 109 -0.63 -15.98 15.27
C GLU A 109 0.31 -16.85 14.43
N ALA A 110 1.19 -16.23 13.65
CA ALA A 110 2.16 -16.93 12.83
C ALA A 110 3.27 -17.57 13.66
N PHE A 111 3.41 -17.18 14.90
CA PHE A 111 4.41 -17.68 15.82
C PHE A 111 3.76 -18.36 17.01
#